data_ed510de2fcf5530407294c81934aba7a
#
_entry.id   ed510de2fcf5530407294c81934aba7a
#
_cell.length_a   1.000
_cell.length_b   1.000
_cell.length_c   1.000
_cell.angle_alpha   90.00
_cell.angle_beta   90.00
_cell.angle_gamma   90.00
#
_symmetry.space_group_name_H-M   'P 1'
#
loop_
_entity.id
_entity.type
_entity.pdbx_description
1 polymer ?
#
loop_
_entity_poly.entity_id
_entity_poly.type
_entity_poly.pdbx_seq_one_letter_code
_entity_poly.pdbx_strand_id
1 'polypeptide(L)'
;MNQKSLKLLQGSRKAPLPEFIPPQLATLVDKPPSGDAWFHELKLDGYRLLCHIDRGQVRFWTRNRKDWTAKFPALGKAVKALRLKSAILDGEVVALDASGRASFQKLQQQINKNSAAGLMFHVFDLVYLDGFLLTRCPLHERKRVLAEAFEKVDEKSPLRFSDHIEGNGAQFFKEACKLGLEGIVSKLADSVYESTRSRSWLKVKCLRRQEFVIAGYTLSDKGIPFSSLVLGVYDKGKLIYAGRAGTGFSNQMRVDLKKMLDKLARKTRPFAVIPSDPGLRRAVWTEPALVGEVAFTEWTDEGIIRHPSFQGLREDKKPTEVVREEPS
;
A
#
# COMPACT_ATOMS: atom_id res chain seq x y z
N MET A 1 3.59 -25.87 -12.53
CA MET A 1 2.38 -26.73 -12.39
C MET A 1 1.70 -26.94 -13.73
N ASN A 2 1.08 -28.11 -13.99
CA ASN A 2 0.35 -28.35 -15.23
C ASN A 2 -1.18 -28.09 -15.04
N GLN A 3 -1.92 -27.98 -16.16
CA GLN A 3 -3.37 -27.69 -16.10
C GLN A 3 -4.20 -28.79 -15.39
N LYS A 4 -3.71 -30.06 -15.36
CA LYS A 4 -4.38 -31.14 -14.63
C LYS A 4 -4.33 -30.88 -13.13
N SER A 5 -3.18 -30.47 -12.61
CA SER A 5 -3.01 -30.13 -11.18
C SER A 5 -3.85 -28.93 -10.76
N LEU A 6 -3.96 -27.88 -11.61
CA LEU A 6 -4.81 -26.73 -11.34
C LEU A 6 -6.29 -27.07 -11.27
N LYS A 7 -6.76 -28.00 -12.13
CA LYS A 7 -8.14 -28.49 -12.12
C LYS A 7 -8.51 -29.23 -10.84
N LEU A 8 -7.51 -29.83 -10.17
CA LEU A 8 -7.71 -30.60 -8.93
C LEU A 8 -7.73 -29.72 -7.66
N LEU A 9 -7.35 -28.45 -7.76
CA LEU A 9 -7.41 -27.54 -6.61
C LEU A 9 -8.87 -27.28 -6.21
N GLN A 10 -9.15 -27.46 -4.93
CA GLN A 10 -10.47 -27.13 -4.39
C GLN A 10 -10.84 -25.68 -4.68
N GLY A 11 -12.01 -25.45 -5.25
CA GLY A 11 -12.49 -24.10 -5.58
C GLY A 11 -11.92 -23.50 -6.86
N SER A 12 -10.98 -24.17 -7.57
CA SER A 12 -10.52 -23.68 -8.86
C SER A 12 -11.63 -23.75 -9.91
N ARG A 13 -11.73 -22.74 -10.76
CA ARG A 13 -12.75 -22.68 -11.81
C ARG A 13 -12.12 -22.30 -13.15
N LYS A 14 -12.39 -23.09 -14.19
CA LYS A 14 -11.98 -22.72 -15.56
C LYS A 14 -12.68 -21.42 -15.98
N ALA A 15 -11.90 -20.44 -16.39
CA ALA A 15 -12.39 -19.11 -16.81
C ALA A 15 -11.40 -18.45 -17.77
N PRO A 16 -11.86 -17.56 -18.68
CA PRO A 16 -10.94 -16.68 -19.41
C PRO A 16 -10.20 -15.78 -18.43
N LEU A 17 -9.04 -15.26 -18.87
CA LEU A 17 -8.25 -14.31 -18.09
C LEU A 17 -9.06 -13.03 -17.85
N PRO A 18 -9.39 -12.68 -16.60
CA PRO A 18 -10.09 -11.43 -16.30
C PRO A 18 -9.20 -10.23 -16.61
N GLU A 19 -9.77 -9.16 -17.09
CA GLU A 19 -9.03 -7.90 -17.31
C GLU A 19 -8.50 -7.31 -16.00
N PHE A 20 -9.31 -7.40 -14.95
CA PHE A 20 -8.97 -6.87 -13.61
C PHE A 20 -9.75 -7.62 -12.53
N ILE A 21 -9.09 -7.89 -11.41
CA ILE A 21 -9.72 -8.41 -10.19
C ILE A 21 -9.44 -7.39 -9.08
N PRO A 22 -10.45 -6.74 -8.47
CA PRO A 22 -10.20 -5.81 -7.37
C PRO A 22 -9.45 -6.52 -6.22
N PRO A 23 -8.42 -5.90 -5.64
CA PRO A 23 -7.64 -6.54 -4.60
C PRO A 23 -8.42 -6.69 -3.28
N GLN A 24 -8.19 -7.80 -2.59
CA GLN A 24 -8.67 -8.01 -1.22
C GLN A 24 -7.98 -7.04 -0.26
N LEU A 25 -8.74 -6.48 0.69
CA LEU A 25 -8.24 -5.49 1.64
C LEU A 25 -8.23 -6.07 3.06
N ALA A 26 -7.14 -5.79 3.78
CA ALA A 26 -7.00 -6.18 5.18
C ALA A 26 -7.72 -5.20 6.13
N THR A 27 -8.33 -5.75 7.18
CA THR A 27 -8.95 -4.99 8.28
C THR A 27 -7.89 -4.65 9.33
N LEU A 28 -7.89 -3.41 9.82
CA LEU A 28 -6.99 -3.00 10.90
C LEU A 28 -7.48 -3.57 12.24
N VAL A 29 -6.55 -4.14 13.00
CA VAL A 29 -6.79 -4.63 14.37
C VAL A 29 -5.62 -4.24 15.28
N ASP A 30 -5.84 -4.24 16.60
CA ASP A 30 -4.81 -3.85 17.57
C ASP A 30 -3.80 -4.96 17.82
N LYS A 31 -4.21 -6.22 17.72
CA LYS A 31 -3.37 -7.39 18.03
C LYS A 31 -3.48 -8.44 16.93
N PRO A 32 -2.42 -9.18 16.65
CA PRO A 32 -2.49 -10.32 15.76
C PRO A 32 -3.46 -11.39 16.31
N PRO A 33 -4.15 -12.11 15.43
CA PRO A 33 -4.96 -13.25 15.85
C PRO A 33 -4.05 -14.37 16.37
N SER A 34 -4.60 -15.21 17.24
CA SER A 34 -3.96 -16.42 17.77
C SER A 34 -4.40 -17.66 17.00
N GLY A 35 -3.59 -18.74 17.12
CA GLY A 35 -3.87 -20.07 16.55
C GLY A 35 -3.20 -20.29 15.20
N ASP A 36 -3.05 -21.57 14.85
CA ASP A 36 -2.27 -22.05 13.70
C ASP A 36 -2.99 -21.89 12.35
N ALA A 37 -4.26 -21.49 12.38
CA ALA A 37 -5.03 -21.23 11.16
C ALA A 37 -4.60 -19.94 10.42
N TRP A 38 -3.64 -19.19 10.97
CA TRP A 38 -3.22 -17.88 10.44
C TRP A 38 -1.81 -17.93 9.89
N PHE A 39 -1.65 -17.43 8.68
CA PHE A 39 -0.39 -17.09 8.04
C PHE A 39 -0.04 -15.64 8.32
N HIS A 40 1.13 -15.39 8.88
CA HIS A 40 1.61 -14.04 9.21
C HIS A 40 2.73 -13.63 8.27
N GLU A 41 2.51 -12.55 7.53
CA GLU A 41 3.46 -11.97 6.58
C GLU A 41 3.91 -10.59 7.06
N LEU A 42 5.11 -10.16 6.66
CA LEU A 42 5.54 -8.79 6.91
C LEU A 42 4.65 -7.81 6.14
N LYS A 43 4.21 -6.75 6.81
CA LYS A 43 3.55 -5.64 6.15
C LYS A 43 4.60 -4.73 5.53
N LEU A 44 4.66 -4.76 4.21
CA LEU A 44 5.61 -3.98 3.43
C LEU A 44 5.07 -2.58 3.17
N ASP A 45 5.97 -1.60 3.18
CA ASP A 45 5.67 -0.19 2.92
C ASP A 45 5.97 0.16 1.46
N GLY A 46 4.96 0.06 0.60
CA GLY A 46 5.13 0.24 -0.83
C GLY A 46 3.86 0.60 -1.60
N TYR A 47 3.85 0.27 -2.89
CA TYR A 47 2.67 0.34 -3.74
C TYR A 47 2.16 -1.06 -4.08
N ARG A 48 0.91 -1.32 -3.72
CA ARG A 48 0.26 -2.57 -4.11
C ARG A 48 -0.07 -2.58 -5.59
N LEU A 49 0.39 -3.62 -6.28
CA LEU A 49 0.16 -3.83 -7.70
C LEU A 49 -0.38 -5.23 -7.98
N LEU A 50 -1.36 -5.26 -8.87
CA LEU A 50 -1.76 -6.49 -9.54
C LEU A 50 -0.93 -6.62 -10.81
N CYS A 51 -0.12 -7.67 -10.88
CA CYS A 51 0.66 -8.00 -12.07
C CYS A 51 -0.15 -8.94 -12.95
N HIS A 52 -0.60 -8.44 -14.08
CA HIS A 52 -1.35 -9.16 -15.08
C HIS A 52 -0.42 -9.65 -16.19
N ILE A 53 -0.40 -10.96 -16.42
CA ILE A 53 0.41 -11.63 -17.45
C ILE A 53 -0.54 -12.22 -18.48
N ASP A 54 -0.39 -11.84 -19.75
CA ASP A 54 -1.11 -12.44 -20.88
C ASP A 54 -0.14 -12.71 -22.03
N ARG A 55 0.10 -13.99 -22.36
CA ARG A 55 0.96 -14.43 -23.47
C ARG A 55 2.32 -13.71 -23.51
N GLY A 56 2.95 -13.56 -22.34
CA GLY A 56 4.25 -12.90 -22.18
C GLY A 56 4.20 -11.36 -22.14
N GLN A 57 3.01 -10.75 -22.29
CA GLN A 57 2.82 -9.34 -21.99
C GLN A 57 2.54 -9.16 -20.50
N VAL A 58 3.21 -8.20 -19.88
CA VAL A 58 3.07 -7.89 -18.45
C VAL A 58 2.51 -6.49 -18.30
N ARG A 59 1.47 -6.36 -17.47
CA ARG A 59 0.89 -5.08 -17.06
C ARG A 59 0.82 -4.99 -15.55
N PHE A 60 1.02 -3.80 -15.01
CA PHE A 60 0.89 -3.52 -13.58
C PHE A 60 -0.27 -2.56 -13.34
N TRP A 61 -1.27 -3.03 -12.62
CA TRP A 61 -2.43 -2.24 -12.22
C TRP A 61 -2.36 -1.85 -10.76
N THR A 62 -2.60 -0.58 -10.45
CA THR A 62 -2.80 -0.16 -9.07
C THR A 62 -4.16 -0.67 -8.57
N ARG A 63 -4.37 -0.59 -7.24
CA ARG A 63 -5.66 -0.89 -6.61
C ARG A 63 -6.86 -0.23 -7.31
N ASN A 64 -6.69 0.99 -7.82
CA ASN A 64 -7.74 1.77 -8.47
C ASN A 64 -7.69 1.65 -10.00
N ARG A 65 -7.16 0.54 -10.51
CA ARG A 65 -7.09 0.21 -11.94
C ARG A 65 -6.37 1.27 -12.78
N LYS A 66 -5.37 1.97 -12.23
CA LYS A 66 -4.46 2.81 -13.01
C LYS A 66 -3.35 1.93 -13.58
N ASP A 67 -3.07 2.05 -14.87
CA ASP A 67 -1.95 1.35 -15.51
C ASP A 67 -0.62 2.04 -15.13
N TRP A 68 0.22 1.32 -14.41
CA TRP A 68 1.56 1.75 -14.02
C TRP A 68 2.67 0.92 -14.67
N THR A 69 2.38 0.21 -15.72
CA THR A 69 3.34 -0.65 -16.43
C THR A 69 4.60 0.12 -16.82
N ALA A 70 4.44 1.33 -17.35
CA ALA A 70 5.56 2.18 -17.76
C ALA A 70 6.45 2.64 -16.60
N LYS A 71 5.97 2.63 -15.36
CA LYS A 71 6.75 2.99 -14.17
C LYS A 71 7.70 1.86 -13.72
N PHE A 72 7.47 0.62 -14.16
CA PHE A 72 8.19 -0.58 -13.68
C PHE A 72 8.72 -1.49 -14.79
N PRO A 73 9.46 -0.96 -15.80
CA PRO A 73 9.91 -1.77 -16.94
C PRO A 73 10.85 -2.92 -16.53
N ALA A 74 11.71 -2.70 -15.54
CA ALA A 74 12.62 -3.73 -15.03
C ALA A 74 11.88 -4.87 -14.33
N LEU A 75 10.84 -4.55 -13.54
CA LEU A 75 9.99 -5.57 -12.90
C LEU A 75 9.21 -6.36 -13.95
N GLY A 76 8.68 -5.69 -14.99
CA GLY A 76 8.03 -6.36 -16.11
C GLY A 76 8.95 -7.36 -16.83
N LYS A 77 10.22 -7.00 -17.03
CA LYS A 77 11.24 -7.92 -17.57
C LYS A 77 11.49 -9.09 -16.63
N ALA A 78 11.61 -8.85 -15.33
CA ALA A 78 11.83 -9.90 -14.35
C ALA A 78 10.64 -10.87 -14.25
N VAL A 79 9.40 -10.37 -14.28
CA VAL A 79 8.18 -11.19 -14.25
C VAL A 79 8.11 -12.17 -15.41
N LYS A 80 8.60 -11.81 -16.59
CA LYS A 80 8.67 -12.72 -17.74
C LYS A 80 9.52 -13.97 -17.48
N ALA A 81 10.49 -13.88 -16.56
CA ALA A 81 11.32 -15.03 -16.17
C ALA A 81 10.54 -16.13 -15.42
N LEU A 82 9.37 -15.81 -14.85
CA LEU A 82 8.47 -16.80 -14.25
C LEU A 82 7.89 -17.79 -15.28
N ARG A 83 7.95 -17.45 -16.58
CA ARG A 83 7.47 -18.29 -17.71
C ARG A 83 5.99 -18.70 -17.58
N LEU A 84 5.17 -17.89 -16.93
CA LEU A 84 3.74 -18.09 -16.84
C LEU A 84 3.07 -17.64 -18.14
N LYS A 85 2.14 -18.43 -18.69
CA LYS A 85 1.42 -18.08 -19.92
C LYS A 85 0.41 -16.97 -19.66
N SER A 86 -0.41 -17.17 -18.63
CA SER A 86 -1.39 -16.19 -18.19
C SER A 86 -1.55 -16.27 -16.69
N ALA A 87 -1.45 -15.12 -16.00
CA ALA A 87 -1.57 -15.08 -14.54
C ALA A 87 -2.00 -13.70 -14.05
N ILE A 88 -2.60 -13.66 -12.87
CA ILE A 88 -2.77 -12.43 -12.09
C ILE A 88 -2.13 -12.67 -10.72
N LEU A 89 -1.03 -11.95 -10.49
CA LEU A 89 -0.28 -11.96 -9.25
C LEU A 89 -0.65 -10.71 -8.44
N ASP A 90 -0.77 -10.86 -7.13
CA ASP A 90 -1.00 -9.75 -6.20
C ASP A 90 0.24 -9.55 -5.33
N GLY A 91 0.75 -8.34 -5.27
CA GLY A 91 2.01 -8.07 -4.58
C GLY A 91 2.21 -6.60 -4.22
N GLU A 92 3.32 -6.33 -3.53
CA GLU A 92 3.74 -5.00 -3.13
C GLU A 92 5.08 -4.67 -3.77
N VAL A 93 5.17 -3.51 -4.44
CA VAL A 93 6.45 -2.98 -4.92
C VAL A 93 7.04 -2.08 -3.84
N VAL A 94 8.26 -2.37 -3.46
CA VAL A 94 9.03 -1.62 -2.46
C VAL A 94 10.38 -1.16 -3.01
N ALA A 95 10.98 -0.16 -2.37
CA ALA A 95 12.39 0.16 -2.52
C ALA A 95 13.08 0.01 -1.16
N LEU A 96 14.23 -0.68 -1.13
CA LEU A 96 14.98 -0.88 0.09
C LEU A 96 15.92 0.32 0.36
N ASP A 97 16.00 0.78 1.60
CA ASP A 97 16.99 1.76 2.05
C ASP A 97 18.38 1.11 2.20
N ALA A 98 19.37 1.88 2.64
CA ALA A 98 20.73 1.41 2.85
C ALA A 98 20.85 0.34 3.97
N SER A 99 19.84 0.24 4.84
CA SER A 99 19.75 -0.77 5.90
C SER A 99 18.95 -2.01 5.48
N GLY A 100 18.49 -2.08 4.22
CA GLY A 100 17.68 -3.19 3.70
C GLY A 100 16.19 -3.12 4.07
N ARG A 101 15.71 -2.01 4.64
CA ARG A 101 14.30 -1.84 5.00
C ARG A 101 13.52 -1.17 3.88
N ALA A 102 12.24 -1.55 3.74
CA ALA A 102 11.34 -0.88 2.81
C ALA A 102 11.15 0.59 3.20
N SER A 103 11.32 1.49 2.22
CA SER A 103 11.17 2.93 2.38
C SER A 103 10.28 3.50 1.29
N PHE A 104 9.11 3.99 1.68
CA PHE A 104 8.15 4.60 0.76
C PHE A 104 8.71 5.86 0.08
N GLN A 105 9.45 6.69 0.83
CA GLN A 105 10.11 7.87 0.26
C GLN A 105 11.12 7.51 -0.83
N LYS A 106 11.93 6.45 -0.59
CA LYS A 106 12.90 5.97 -1.58
C LYS A 106 12.17 5.40 -2.81
N LEU A 107 11.10 4.65 -2.61
CA LEU A 107 10.26 4.13 -3.69
C LEU A 107 9.76 5.26 -4.60
N GLN A 108 9.21 6.32 -4.03
CA GLN A 108 8.77 7.49 -4.80
C GLN A 108 9.90 8.17 -5.56
N GLN A 109 11.07 8.34 -4.92
CA GLN A 109 12.25 8.92 -5.58
C GLN A 109 12.70 8.08 -6.77
N GLN A 110 12.70 6.74 -6.65
CA GLN A 110 13.08 5.84 -7.74
C GLN A 110 12.08 5.92 -8.91
N ILE A 111 10.79 5.91 -8.60
CA ILE A 111 9.74 6.04 -9.62
C ILE A 111 9.87 7.38 -10.36
N ASN A 112 10.06 8.48 -9.65
CA ASN A 112 10.18 9.81 -10.25
C ASN A 112 11.44 9.97 -11.12
N LYS A 113 12.50 9.24 -10.80
CA LYS A 113 13.75 9.20 -11.58
C LYS A 113 13.75 8.16 -12.70
N ASN A 114 12.65 7.43 -12.90
CA ASN A 114 12.57 6.25 -13.77
C ASN A 114 13.70 5.24 -13.51
N SER A 115 14.15 5.14 -12.25
CA SER A 115 15.24 4.27 -11.83
C SER A 115 14.69 2.94 -11.32
N ALA A 116 15.22 1.85 -11.83
CA ALA A 116 14.89 0.50 -11.37
C ALA A 116 15.75 0.02 -10.19
N ALA A 117 16.75 0.84 -9.77
CA ALA A 117 17.72 0.44 -8.75
C ALA A 117 17.04 0.20 -7.39
N GLY A 118 17.20 -1.01 -6.85
CA GLY A 118 16.67 -1.37 -5.53
C GLY A 118 15.15 -1.52 -5.45
N LEU A 119 14.43 -1.51 -6.59
CA LEU A 119 13.01 -1.86 -6.62
C LEU A 119 12.85 -3.37 -6.51
N MET A 120 11.94 -3.81 -5.66
CA MET A 120 11.59 -5.22 -5.48
C MET A 120 10.07 -5.38 -5.52
N PHE A 121 9.62 -6.48 -6.12
CA PHE A 121 8.21 -6.86 -6.15
C PHE A 121 8.00 -8.12 -5.32
N HIS A 122 7.40 -7.95 -4.15
CA HIS A 122 7.02 -9.03 -3.24
C HIS A 122 5.63 -9.53 -3.59
N VAL A 123 5.55 -10.74 -4.12
CA VAL A 123 4.28 -11.36 -4.52
C VAL A 123 3.77 -12.23 -3.39
N PHE A 124 2.57 -11.97 -2.93
CA PHE A 124 1.97 -12.64 -1.78
C PHE A 124 0.68 -13.41 -2.09
N ASP A 125 0.12 -13.29 -3.30
CA ASP A 125 -1.04 -14.08 -3.72
C ASP A 125 -1.06 -14.30 -5.24
N LEU A 126 -1.78 -15.34 -5.65
CA LEU A 126 -1.99 -15.74 -7.05
C LEU A 126 -3.47 -16.04 -7.24
N VAL A 127 -4.16 -15.19 -8.00
CA VAL A 127 -5.63 -15.25 -8.12
C VAL A 127 -6.13 -15.80 -9.44
N TYR A 128 -5.24 -15.93 -10.43
CA TYR A 128 -5.51 -16.56 -11.73
C TYR A 128 -4.25 -17.20 -12.29
N LEU A 129 -4.36 -18.39 -12.86
CA LEU A 129 -3.26 -19.08 -13.52
C LEU A 129 -3.76 -19.97 -14.68
N ASP A 130 -3.19 -19.78 -15.89
CA ASP A 130 -3.27 -20.65 -17.08
C ASP A 130 -4.67 -21.20 -17.38
N GLY A 131 -5.70 -20.35 -17.35
CA GLY A 131 -7.08 -20.68 -17.67
C GLY A 131 -7.96 -20.99 -16.46
N PHE A 132 -7.42 -20.85 -15.22
CA PHE A 132 -8.16 -21.12 -13.99
C PHE A 132 -8.19 -19.90 -13.07
N LEU A 133 -9.39 -19.52 -12.65
CA LEU A 133 -9.62 -18.57 -11.58
C LEU A 133 -9.44 -19.25 -10.23
N LEU A 134 -8.57 -18.73 -9.37
CA LEU A 134 -8.19 -19.29 -8.08
C LEU A 134 -8.81 -18.55 -6.88
N THR A 135 -9.63 -17.55 -7.14
CA THR A 135 -10.20 -16.71 -6.07
C THR A 135 -11.06 -17.49 -5.05
N ARG A 136 -11.59 -18.66 -5.43
CA ARG A 136 -12.34 -19.56 -4.54
C ARG A 136 -11.49 -20.68 -3.91
N CYS A 137 -10.20 -20.76 -4.29
CA CYS A 137 -9.28 -21.69 -3.64
C CYS A 137 -8.87 -21.14 -2.26
N PRO A 138 -8.62 -22.01 -1.28
CA PRO A 138 -8.01 -21.62 0.00
C PRO A 138 -6.67 -20.91 -0.21
N LEU A 139 -6.33 -19.97 0.66
CA LEU A 139 -5.07 -19.21 0.58
C LEU A 139 -3.85 -20.13 0.59
N HIS A 140 -3.83 -21.14 1.46
CA HIS A 140 -2.69 -22.08 1.56
C HIS A 140 -2.41 -22.76 0.21
N GLU A 141 -3.45 -23.13 -0.56
CA GLU A 141 -3.29 -23.71 -1.90
C GLU A 141 -2.78 -22.66 -2.90
N ARG A 142 -3.32 -21.45 -2.89
CA ARG A 142 -2.84 -20.36 -3.76
C ARG A 142 -1.37 -20.03 -3.50
N LYS A 143 -0.97 -20.00 -2.22
CA LYS A 143 0.44 -19.76 -1.83
C LYS A 143 1.35 -20.92 -2.22
N ARG A 144 0.90 -22.16 -2.08
CA ARG A 144 1.65 -23.34 -2.52
C ARG A 144 1.95 -23.26 -4.03
N VAL A 145 0.92 -22.97 -4.84
CA VAL A 145 1.08 -22.81 -6.30
C VAL A 145 2.00 -21.65 -6.64
N LEU A 146 1.86 -20.54 -5.91
CA LEU A 146 2.74 -19.37 -6.09
C LEU A 146 4.19 -19.70 -5.75
N ALA A 147 4.45 -20.41 -4.64
CA ALA A 147 5.79 -20.85 -4.24
C ALA A 147 6.45 -21.70 -5.33
N GLU A 148 5.73 -22.67 -5.92
CA GLU A 148 6.22 -23.48 -7.04
C GLU A 148 6.65 -22.61 -8.25
N ALA A 149 5.91 -21.51 -8.53
CA ALA A 149 6.26 -20.59 -9.60
C ALA A 149 7.56 -19.81 -9.31
N PHE A 150 7.91 -19.67 -8.03
CA PHE A 150 9.10 -18.93 -7.56
C PHE A 150 10.32 -19.82 -7.29
N GLU A 151 10.21 -21.16 -7.29
CA GLU A 151 11.33 -22.08 -6.98
C GLU A 151 12.61 -21.84 -7.80
N LYS A 152 12.45 -21.35 -9.04
CA LYS A 152 13.57 -21.11 -9.94
C LYS A 152 13.94 -19.64 -10.12
N VAL A 153 13.38 -18.78 -9.26
CA VAL A 153 13.70 -17.35 -9.29
C VAL A 153 15.06 -17.13 -8.63
N ASP A 154 15.98 -16.51 -9.36
CA ASP A 154 17.32 -16.17 -8.87
C ASP A 154 17.21 -15.19 -7.67
N GLU A 155 18.04 -15.37 -6.66
CA GLU A 155 18.12 -14.49 -5.49
C GLU A 155 18.47 -13.04 -5.85
N LYS A 156 19.17 -12.82 -6.97
CA LYS A 156 19.46 -11.48 -7.50
C LYS A 156 18.29 -10.86 -8.26
N SER A 157 17.24 -11.63 -8.54
CA SER A 157 16.03 -11.12 -9.17
C SER A 157 15.36 -10.05 -8.29
N PRO A 158 14.72 -9.03 -8.85
CA PRO A 158 13.90 -8.11 -8.08
C PRO A 158 12.54 -8.70 -7.66
N LEU A 159 12.26 -9.97 -8.00
CA LEU A 159 11.06 -10.66 -7.57
C LEU A 159 11.30 -11.40 -6.25
N ARG A 160 10.33 -11.36 -5.38
CA ARG A 160 10.33 -12.12 -4.12
C ARG A 160 8.98 -12.79 -3.91
N PHE A 161 9.01 -14.04 -3.53
CA PHE A 161 7.87 -14.67 -2.88
C PHE A 161 7.73 -14.07 -1.48
N SER A 162 6.54 -13.61 -1.11
CA SER A 162 6.25 -13.18 0.26
C SER A 162 6.01 -14.40 1.12
N ASP A 163 7.02 -14.80 1.86
CA ASP A 163 6.93 -15.92 2.78
C ASP A 163 6.08 -15.58 4.01
N HIS A 164 5.71 -16.59 4.79
CA HIS A 164 4.87 -16.45 5.98
C HIS A 164 5.34 -17.40 7.07
N ILE A 165 4.93 -17.11 8.29
CA ILE A 165 4.99 -18.04 9.41
C ILE A 165 3.58 -18.48 9.79
N GLU A 166 3.45 -19.71 10.27
CA GLU A 166 2.20 -20.27 10.81
C GLU A 166 2.18 -20.09 12.33
N GLY A 167 1.06 -19.64 12.88
CA GLY A 167 0.93 -19.42 14.31
C GLY A 167 1.90 -18.33 14.85
N ASN A 168 2.02 -18.22 16.14
CA ASN A 168 2.96 -17.31 16.82
C ASN A 168 2.91 -15.82 16.38
N GLY A 169 1.76 -15.36 15.89
CA GLY A 169 1.59 -14.02 15.36
C GLY A 169 1.99 -12.90 16.30
N ALA A 170 1.76 -13.07 17.62
CA ALA A 170 2.15 -12.06 18.62
C ALA A 170 3.67 -11.89 18.72
N GLN A 171 4.43 -13.00 18.71
CA GLN A 171 5.89 -12.95 18.73
C GLN A 171 6.44 -12.38 17.42
N PHE A 172 5.90 -12.82 16.28
CA PHE A 172 6.30 -12.30 14.97
C PHE A 172 6.08 -10.78 14.84
N PHE A 173 4.93 -10.31 15.33
CA PHE A 173 4.63 -8.87 15.39
C PHE A 173 5.61 -8.11 16.26
N LYS A 174 5.91 -8.64 17.46
CA LYS A 174 6.88 -8.02 18.39
C LYS A 174 8.26 -7.88 17.73
N GLU A 175 8.74 -8.92 17.06
CA GLU A 175 10.03 -8.87 16.35
C GLU A 175 9.99 -7.92 15.14
N ALA A 176 8.91 -7.90 14.35
CA ALA A 176 8.74 -6.94 13.28
C ALA A 176 8.83 -5.48 13.78
N CYS A 177 8.20 -5.18 14.92
CA CYS A 177 8.26 -3.85 15.53
C CYS A 177 9.65 -3.49 16.06
N LYS A 178 10.38 -4.42 16.69
CA LYS A 178 11.77 -4.20 17.12
C LYS A 178 12.70 -3.87 15.96
N LEU A 179 12.48 -4.51 14.81
CA LEU A 179 13.24 -4.27 13.59
C LEU A 179 12.82 -2.96 12.87
N GLY A 180 11.85 -2.22 13.41
CA GLY A 180 11.36 -0.96 12.83
C GLY A 180 10.55 -1.16 11.55
N LEU A 181 9.97 -2.34 11.34
CA LEU A 181 9.10 -2.63 10.20
C LEU A 181 7.71 -2.02 10.41
N GLU A 182 6.94 -1.89 9.33
CA GLU A 182 5.61 -1.25 9.37
C GLU A 182 4.59 -2.03 10.22
N GLY A 183 4.72 -3.35 10.25
CA GLY A 183 3.83 -4.26 10.96
C GLY A 183 3.74 -5.63 10.28
N ILE A 184 2.61 -6.30 10.48
CA ILE A 184 2.32 -7.59 9.85
C ILE A 184 0.93 -7.62 9.22
N VAL A 185 0.72 -8.57 8.30
CA VAL A 185 -0.59 -8.95 7.77
C VAL A 185 -0.82 -10.41 8.13
N SER A 186 -1.88 -10.68 8.89
CA SER A 186 -2.32 -12.03 9.23
C SER A 186 -3.45 -12.44 8.29
N LYS A 187 -3.31 -13.58 7.63
CA LYS A 187 -4.26 -14.08 6.63
C LYS A 187 -4.75 -15.45 7.06
N LEU A 188 -6.06 -15.68 7.05
CA LEU A 188 -6.64 -16.98 7.39
C LEU A 188 -6.31 -17.98 6.28
N ALA A 189 -5.64 -19.10 6.61
CA ALA A 189 -5.09 -20.07 5.66
C ALA A 189 -6.14 -20.69 4.72
N ASP A 190 -7.33 -20.94 5.23
CA ASP A 190 -8.44 -21.54 4.47
C ASP A 190 -9.33 -20.50 3.76
N SER A 191 -8.97 -19.21 3.82
CA SER A 191 -9.80 -18.16 3.23
C SER A 191 -9.73 -18.12 1.71
N VAL A 192 -10.87 -17.81 1.10
CA VAL A 192 -10.95 -17.43 -0.31
C VAL A 192 -10.44 -16.01 -0.53
N TYR A 193 -10.18 -15.63 -1.78
CA TYR A 193 -9.82 -14.26 -2.12
C TYR A 193 -11.07 -13.42 -2.39
N GLU A 194 -11.34 -12.46 -1.51
CA GLU A 194 -12.50 -11.58 -1.57
C GLU A 194 -12.10 -10.22 -2.13
N SER A 195 -12.75 -9.77 -3.21
CA SER A 195 -12.45 -8.46 -3.81
C SER A 195 -12.99 -7.28 -3.00
N THR A 196 -12.91 -7.36 -1.69
CA THR A 196 -13.42 -6.38 -0.72
C THR A 196 -12.57 -6.39 0.56
N ARG A 197 -12.95 -5.56 1.54
CA ARG A 197 -12.40 -5.65 2.88
C ARG A 197 -13.08 -6.78 3.63
N SER A 198 -12.29 -7.67 4.21
CA SER A 198 -12.82 -8.78 5.01
C SER A 198 -11.99 -8.98 6.29
N ARG A 199 -12.51 -9.78 7.20
CA ARG A 199 -11.78 -10.17 8.42
C ARG A 199 -10.90 -11.41 8.22
N SER A 200 -10.89 -11.99 7.03
CA SER A 200 -9.96 -13.07 6.69
C SER A 200 -8.53 -12.57 6.47
N TRP A 201 -8.34 -11.27 6.24
CA TRP A 201 -7.04 -10.58 6.23
C TRP A 201 -7.05 -9.47 7.27
N LEU A 202 -6.11 -9.54 8.22
CA LEU A 202 -5.96 -8.58 9.31
C LEU A 202 -4.59 -7.91 9.20
N LYS A 203 -4.53 -6.60 9.39
CA LYS A 203 -3.27 -5.85 9.46
C LYS A 203 -3.06 -5.32 10.88
N VAL A 204 -1.85 -5.46 11.40
CA VAL A 204 -1.41 -4.88 12.68
C VAL A 204 -0.21 -4.01 12.41
N LYS A 205 -0.24 -2.77 12.85
CA LYS A 205 0.79 -1.78 12.56
C LYS A 205 1.66 -1.50 13.79
N CYS A 206 2.98 -1.51 13.64
CA CYS A 206 3.93 -1.13 14.68
C CYS A 206 3.92 0.39 14.95
N LEU A 207 3.72 1.17 13.87
CA LEU A 207 3.58 2.62 13.92
C LEU A 207 2.24 2.99 13.30
N ARG A 208 1.58 3.99 13.87
CA ARG A 208 0.36 4.50 13.26
C ARG A 208 0.71 5.31 12.02
N ARG A 209 0.37 4.77 10.87
CA ARG A 209 0.46 5.42 9.57
C ARG A 209 -0.87 5.31 8.86
N GLN A 210 -1.28 6.41 8.25
CA GLN A 210 -2.55 6.47 7.53
C GLN A 210 -2.43 7.49 6.40
N GLU A 211 -3.27 7.33 5.39
CA GLU A 211 -3.45 8.33 4.35
C GLU A 211 -4.30 9.49 4.84
N PHE A 212 -3.93 10.70 4.41
CA PHE A 212 -4.68 11.95 4.66
C PHE A 212 -4.84 12.72 3.35
N VAL A 213 -5.95 13.39 3.22
CA VAL A 213 -6.17 14.37 2.16
C VAL A 213 -5.40 15.64 2.50
N ILE A 214 -4.64 16.15 1.55
CA ILE A 214 -3.95 17.43 1.69
C ILE A 214 -4.94 18.53 1.27
N ALA A 215 -5.33 19.35 2.22
CA ALA A 215 -6.34 20.39 2.06
C ALA A 215 -5.78 21.80 2.04
N GLY A 216 -4.45 21.92 2.16
CA GLY A 216 -3.73 23.18 2.15
C GLY A 216 -2.35 23.08 2.75
N TYR A 217 -1.71 24.22 2.90
CA TYR A 217 -0.42 24.36 3.58
C TYR A 217 -0.36 25.70 4.34
N THR A 218 0.54 25.80 5.32
CA THR A 218 0.78 27.03 6.07
C THR A 218 2.06 27.72 5.58
N LEU A 219 2.03 29.04 5.46
CA LEU A 219 3.19 29.84 5.07
C LEU A 219 4.28 29.76 6.15
N SER A 220 5.53 29.89 5.72
CA SER A 220 6.69 29.88 6.60
C SER A 220 7.36 31.25 6.68
N ASP A 221 7.78 31.64 7.89
CA ASP A 221 8.62 32.82 8.12
C ASP A 221 10.13 32.51 7.97
N LYS A 222 10.49 31.23 7.76
CA LYS A 222 11.88 30.76 7.73
C LYS A 222 12.47 30.64 6.32
N GLY A 223 11.86 31.26 5.30
CA GLY A 223 12.32 31.16 3.92
C GLY A 223 12.18 29.79 3.26
N ILE A 224 11.51 28.82 3.89
CA ILE A 224 11.18 27.53 3.29
C ILE A 224 9.84 27.60 2.55
N PRO A 225 9.60 26.75 1.53
CA PRO A 225 8.42 26.84 0.68
C PRO A 225 7.07 26.83 1.41
N PHE A 226 6.97 26.06 2.50
CA PHE A 226 5.82 26.06 3.42
C PHE A 226 6.24 25.49 4.79
N SER A 227 5.49 25.83 5.85
CA SER A 227 5.76 25.35 7.21
C SER A 227 5.18 23.95 7.44
N SER A 228 3.91 23.74 7.15
CA SER A 228 3.22 22.46 7.32
C SER A 228 2.14 22.22 6.26
N LEU A 229 1.82 20.96 6.00
CA LEU A 229 0.62 20.55 5.25
C LEU A 229 -0.58 20.55 6.19
N VAL A 230 -1.73 20.97 5.69
CA VAL A 230 -3.01 20.89 6.38
C VAL A 230 -3.72 19.61 5.93
N LEU A 231 -4.11 18.77 6.87
CA LEU A 231 -4.56 17.41 6.64
C LEU A 231 -6.03 17.21 7.01
N GLY A 232 -6.70 16.35 6.27
CA GLY A 232 -8.07 15.94 6.55
C GLY A 232 -8.36 14.50 6.19
N VAL A 233 -9.48 14.01 6.67
CA VAL A 233 -10.08 12.71 6.32
C VAL A 233 -11.55 12.92 5.99
N TYR A 234 -12.12 12.03 5.16
CA TYR A 234 -13.56 12.09 4.90
C TYR A 234 -14.34 11.32 5.96
N ASP A 235 -15.41 11.93 6.42
CA ASP A 235 -16.47 11.28 7.21
C ASP A 235 -17.83 11.64 6.60
N LYS A 236 -18.61 10.62 6.25
CA LYS A 236 -19.96 10.78 5.64
C LYS A 236 -19.99 11.81 4.49
N GLY A 237 -18.96 11.77 3.63
CA GLY A 237 -18.81 12.64 2.47
C GLY A 237 -18.34 14.07 2.77
N LYS A 238 -18.06 14.43 4.03
CA LYS A 238 -17.52 15.72 4.43
C LYS A 238 -16.05 15.60 4.79
N LEU A 239 -15.23 16.57 4.35
CA LEU A 239 -13.83 16.64 4.74
C LEU A 239 -13.72 17.22 6.16
N ILE A 240 -13.13 16.43 7.06
CA ILE A 240 -12.91 16.75 8.48
C ILE A 240 -11.43 17.05 8.69
N TYR A 241 -11.12 18.13 9.40
CA TYR A 241 -9.76 18.49 9.76
C TYR A 241 -9.14 17.44 10.70
N ALA A 242 -7.89 17.03 10.39
CA ALA A 242 -7.19 16.00 11.14
C ALA A 242 -5.84 16.47 11.72
N GLY A 243 -5.44 17.72 11.47
CA GLY A 243 -4.19 18.25 11.98
C GLY A 243 -3.26 18.78 10.88
N ARG A 244 -1.99 19.03 11.24
CA ARG A 244 -0.98 19.59 10.34
C ARG A 244 0.34 18.81 10.46
N ALA A 245 0.95 18.44 9.32
CA ALA A 245 2.28 17.82 9.29
C ALA A 245 3.36 18.86 8.92
N GLY A 246 4.27 19.12 9.86
CA GLY A 246 5.39 20.05 9.67
C GLY A 246 6.75 19.38 9.43
N THR A 247 6.83 18.07 9.57
CA THR A 247 8.06 17.25 9.45
C THR A 247 7.92 16.15 8.40
N GLY A 248 9.04 15.47 8.07
CA GLY A 248 9.05 14.38 7.10
C GLY A 248 9.36 14.85 5.66
N PHE A 249 9.81 16.08 5.46
CA PHE A 249 10.09 16.65 4.14
C PHE A 249 11.58 16.85 3.93
N SER A 250 12.11 16.47 2.78
CA SER A 250 13.35 17.03 2.25
C SER A 250 13.09 18.41 1.65
N ASN A 251 14.16 19.21 1.46
CA ASN A 251 14.04 20.52 0.81
C ASN A 251 13.45 20.41 -0.60
N GLN A 252 13.91 19.46 -1.40
CA GLN A 252 13.39 19.22 -2.74
C GLN A 252 11.92 18.84 -2.72
N MET A 253 11.51 17.97 -1.81
CA MET A 253 10.12 17.55 -1.66
C MET A 253 9.21 18.74 -1.30
N ARG A 254 9.67 19.67 -0.45
CA ARG A 254 8.92 20.90 -0.14
C ARG A 254 8.71 21.77 -1.38
N VAL A 255 9.75 21.92 -2.21
CA VAL A 255 9.67 22.70 -3.46
C VAL A 255 8.67 22.08 -4.42
N ASP A 256 8.74 20.76 -4.63
CA ASP A 256 7.89 20.06 -5.59
C ASP A 256 6.42 20.03 -5.13
N LEU A 257 6.17 19.74 -3.85
CA LEU A 257 4.84 19.82 -3.26
C LEU A 257 4.25 21.22 -3.36
N LYS A 258 5.04 22.26 -3.05
CA LYS A 258 4.57 23.67 -3.15
C LYS A 258 4.08 24.00 -4.56
N LYS A 259 4.84 23.62 -5.61
CA LYS A 259 4.45 23.81 -7.00
C LYS A 259 3.14 23.12 -7.36
N MET A 260 2.92 21.92 -6.82
CA MET A 260 1.66 21.18 -7.04
C MET A 260 0.49 21.82 -6.30
N LEU A 261 0.70 22.21 -5.04
CA LEU A 261 -0.32 22.81 -4.19
C LEU A 261 -0.75 24.20 -4.68
N ASP A 262 0.19 25.01 -5.21
CA ASP A 262 -0.13 26.32 -5.77
C ASP A 262 -1.07 26.24 -6.97
N LYS A 263 -0.95 25.19 -7.80
CA LYS A 263 -1.88 24.95 -8.92
C LYS A 263 -3.27 24.56 -8.46
N LEU A 264 -3.41 24.10 -7.23
CA LEU A 264 -4.66 23.67 -6.60
C LEU A 264 -5.22 24.72 -5.63
N ALA A 265 -4.59 25.91 -5.53
CA ALA A 265 -4.98 26.95 -4.59
C ALA A 265 -6.46 27.38 -4.78
N ARG A 266 -7.18 27.54 -3.66
CA ARG A 266 -8.57 28.00 -3.61
C ARG A 266 -8.78 29.08 -2.57
N LYS A 267 -9.78 29.92 -2.77
CA LYS A 267 -10.09 31.04 -1.86
C LYS A 267 -10.81 30.58 -0.58
N THR A 268 -11.61 29.53 -0.67
CA THR A 268 -12.44 29.06 0.44
C THR A 268 -11.81 27.81 1.08
N ARG A 269 -11.94 27.69 2.40
CA ARG A 269 -11.51 26.48 3.10
C ARG A 269 -12.36 25.27 2.69
N PRO A 270 -11.75 24.07 2.55
CA PRO A 270 -12.50 22.86 2.17
C PRO A 270 -13.19 22.16 3.35
N PHE A 271 -12.92 22.58 4.58
CA PHE A 271 -13.53 22.03 5.80
C PHE A 271 -14.77 22.80 6.20
N ALA A 272 -15.82 22.10 6.61
CA ALA A 272 -17.01 22.74 7.20
C ALA A 272 -16.72 23.33 8.59
N VAL A 273 -16.00 22.56 9.41
CA VAL A 273 -15.60 22.94 10.77
C VAL A 273 -14.13 22.63 10.95
N ILE A 274 -13.38 23.54 11.54
CA ILE A 274 -12.01 23.32 12.01
C ILE A 274 -11.90 23.82 13.46
N PRO A 275 -11.12 23.13 14.30
CA PRO A 275 -10.85 23.62 15.65
C PRO A 275 -10.08 24.95 15.60
N SER A 276 -10.11 25.69 16.69
CA SER A 276 -9.30 26.90 16.85
C SER A 276 -7.82 26.51 16.87
N ASP A 277 -7.16 26.64 15.72
CA ASP A 277 -5.72 26.40 15.57
C ASP A 277 -5.06 27.68 15.06
N PRO A 278 -4.30 28.39 15.91
CA PRO A 278 -3.61 29.63 15.51
C PRO A 278 -2.67 29.43 14.30
N GLY A 279 -2.14 28.24 14.11
CA GLY A 279 -1.29 27.91 12.96
C GLY A 279 -2.00 27.95 11.62
N LEU A 280 -3.35 27.91 11.60
CA LEU A 280 -4.14 27.99 10.38
C LEU A 280 -4.43 29.43 9.93
N ARG A 281 -4.10 30.45 10.72
CA ARG A 281 -4.31 31.87 10.35
C ARG A 281 -3.60 32.26 9.03
N ARG A 282 -2.51 31.55 8.70
CA ARG A 282 -1.72 31.77 7.49
C ARG A 282 -1.81 30.57 6.53
N ALA A 283 -2.91 29.84 6.58
CA ALA A 283 -3.14 28.71 5.68
C ALA A 283 -3.54 29.20 4.28
N VAL A 284 -2.91 28.60 3.28
CA VAL A 284 -3.33 28.65 1.88
C VAL A 284 -4.10 27.36 1.61
N TRP A 285 -5.37 27.50 1.30
CA TRP A 285 -6.26 26.36 1.05
C TRP A 285 -6.08 25.84 -0.37
N THR A 286 -6.23 24.53 -0.54
CA THR A 286 -6.14 23.88 -1.85
C THR A 286 -7.36 22.98 -2.09
N GLU A 287 -7.66 22.74 -3.35
CA GLU A 287 -8.59 21.66 -3.71
C GLU A 287 -8.09 20.35 -3.10
N PRO A 288 -8.96 19.55 -2.44
CA PRO A 288 -8.60 18.32 -1.75
C PRO A 288 -8.38 17.16 -2.75
N ALA A 289 -7.42 17.36 -3.67
CA ALA A 289 -7.12 16.44 -4.76
C ALA A 289 -5.90 15.55 -4.51
N LEU A 290 -5.04 15.93 -3.55
CA LEU A 290 -3.83 15.18 -3.23
C LEU A 290 -4.03 14.36 -1.95
N VAL A 291 -3.46 13.15 -1.96
CA VAL A 291 -3.41 12.26 -0.79
C VAL A 291 -1.96 12.06 -0.38
N GLY A 292 -1.68 12.19 0.90
CA GLY A 292 -0.37 11.94 1.49
C GLY A 292 -0.43 10.87 2.57
N GLU A 293 0.60 10.05 2.65
CA GLU A 293 0.81 9.15 3.78
C GLU A 293 1.51 9.90 4.91
N VAL A 294 1.02 9.74 6.14
CA VAL A 294 1.54 10.41 7.34
C VAL A 294 1.68 9.39 8.46
N ALA A 295 2.87 9.34 9.08
CA ALA A 295 3.10 8.65 10.33
C ALA A 295 2.76 9.58 11.49
N PHE A 296 2.18 9.05 12.56
CA PHE A 296 1.81 9.82 13.75
C PHE A 296 1.77 8.92 14.99
N THR A 297 1.78 9.51 16.18
CA THR A 297 1.78 8.71 17.42
C THR A 297 0.38 8.23 17.79
N GLU A 298 -0.60 9.12 17.77
CA GLU A 298 -1.97 8.83 18.17
C GLU A 298 -2.98 9.83 17.60
N TRP A 299 -4.24 9.48 17.63
CA TRP A 299 -5.35 10.41 17.50
C TRP A 299 -5.72 10.96 18.90
N THR A 300 -5.93 12.28 19.02
CA THR A 300 -6.50 12.88 20.22
C THR A 300 -8.02 12.67 20.26
N ASP A 301 -8.63 12.95 21.41
CA ASP A 301 -10.08 12.87 21.58
C ASP A 301 -10.82 13.87 20.66
N GLU A 302 -10.16 14.99 20.32
CA GLU A 302 -10.69 15.97 19.39
C GLU A 302 -10.53 15.56 17.91
N GLY A 303 -10.00 14.37 17.64
CA GLY A 303 -9.81 13.87 16.27
C GLY A 303 -8.63 14.52 15.53
N ILE A 304 -7.58 14.92 16.25
CA ILE A 304 -6.34 15.50 15.69
C ILE A 304 -5.19 14.51 15.88
N ILE A 305 -4.30 14.41 14.91
CA ILE A 305 -3.12 13.55 14.99
C ILE A 305 -1.96 14.25 15.73
N ARG A 306 -1.27 13.50 16.60
CA ARG A 306 -0.08 13.96 17.33
C ARG A 306 1.22 13.56 16.63
N HIS A 307 2.21 14.44 16.66
CA HIS A 307 3.56 14.26 16.09
C HIS A 307 3.56 13.74 14.64
N PRO A 308 2.75 14.35 13.75
CA PRO A 308 2.67 13.89 12.38
C PRO A 308 3.95 14.14 11.60
N SER A 309 4.36 13.13 10.81
CA SER A 309 5.50 13.17 9.90
C SER A 309 5.06 12.68 8.52
N PHE A 310 5.20 13.53 7.52
CA PHE A 310 4.85 13.21 6.13
C PHE A 310 5.79 12.14 5.58
N GLN A 311 5.22 11.12 4.93
CA GLN A 311 5.98 10.01 4.35
C GLN A 311 6.06 10.09 2.82
N GLY A 312 5.05 10.66 2.17
CA GLY A 312 5.03 10.82 0.72
C GLY A 312 3.61 10.96 0.16
N LEU A 313 3.48 11.26 -1.14
CA LEU A 313 2.20 11.31 -1.83
C LEU A 313 1.69 9.90 -2.17
N ARG A 314 0.38 9.73 -2.20
CA ARG A 314 -0.31 8.50 -2.60
C ARG A 314 -1.09 8.72 -3.88
N GLU A 315 -0.40 8.61 -5.03
CA GLU A 315 -1.02 8.76 -6.37
C GLU A 315 -1.96 7.60 -6.74
N ASP A 316 -1.86 6.49 -6.02
CA ASP A 316 -2.67 5.28 -6.17
C ASP A 316 -4.02 5.35 -5.42
N LYS A 317 -4.24 6.41 -4.62
CA LYS A 317 -5.45 6.59 -3.79
C LYS A 317 -6.33 7.71 -4.32
N LYS A 318 -7.64 7.54 -4.13
CA LYS A 318 -8.62 8.63 -4.37
C LYS A 318 -8.85 9.39 -3.07
N PRO A 319 -8.88 10.73 -3.09
CA PRO A 319 -9.12 11.52 -1.88
C PRO A 319 -10.40 11.13 -1.13
N THR A 320 -11.48 10.85 -1.83
CA THR A 320 -12.78 10.46 -1.26
C THR A 320 -12.79 9.10 -0.55
N GLU A 321 -11.76 8.28 -0.75
CA GLU A 321 -11.61 6.99 -0.06
C GLU A 321 -10.82 7.11 1.25
N VAL A 322 -10.29 8.30 1.55
CA VAL A 322 -9.46 8.55 2.73
C VAL A 322 -10.35 8.84 3.93
N VAL A 323 -10.50 7.84 4.79
CA VAL A 323 -11.28 7.90 6.03
C VAL A 323 -10.37 7.66 7.23
N ARG A 324 -10.79 8.02 8.43
CA ARG A 324 -10.09 7.65 9.66
C ARG A 324 -10.05 6.12 9.79
N GLU A 325 -8.85 5.56 9.93
CA GLU A 325 -8.69 4.15 10.21
C GLU A 325 -8.80 3.92 11.72
N GLU A 326 -9.78 3.11 12.12
CA GLU A 326 -9.97 2.67 13.50
C GLU A 326 -9.82 1.15 13.56
N PRO A 327 -9.16 0.61 14.61
CA PRO A 327 -9.17 -0.81 14.88
C PRO A 327 -10.59 -1.32 15.13
N SER A 328 -10.91 -2.50 14.58
CA SER A 328 -12.24 -3.11 14.68
C SER A 328 -12.21 -4.41 15.48
#